data_d78a3410174a1842c474ccfe1e717a19
#
_entry.id   d78a3410174a1842c474ccfe1e717a19
#
_cell.length_a   1.000
_cell.length_b   1.000
_cell.length_c   1.000
_cell.angle_alpha   90.00
_cell.angle_beta   90.00
_cell.angle_gamma   90.00
#
_symmetry.space_group_name_H-M   'P 1'
#
loop_
_entity.id
_entity.type
_entity.pdbx_description
1 polymer ?
#
loop_
_entity_poly.entity_id
_entity_poly.type
_entity_poly.pdbx_seq_one_letter_code
_entity_poly.pdbx_strand_id
1 'polypeptide(L)'
;MEIVLSDISVGNFKKLNMCIFDAKVTAIIGDNASGKSIIGEVLSTLRKPDSGKFIIDKNVLDLKRQDVDYNRLRFDIGYVIQNTDITFFERTVEEHMTYQLSVYNYKKSKKRIIDSLKMVGLDSSFINRKIKTLSDSERFKVALATTLSINPKVLVLDDPTCFLDESKKDNLYKLIKLMRLKYNKTIVILSNDTDFILRVADYIYVINNNKILIHGNKYDVLTSSKLKNTNINIPDIIKFQKMFENKTKIKLEYRDNVNDLIKDIYYYVEKKSGGMK
;
A
#
# COMPACT_ATOMS: atom_id res chain seq x y z
N MET A 1 -7.89 -3.75 12.12
CA MET A 1 -7.86 -5.21 11.87
C MET A 1 -6.41 -5.60 11.62
N GLU A 2 -5.85 -6.39 12.52
CA GLU A 2 -4.50 -6.94 12.42
C GLU A 2 -4.52 -8.26 11.67
N ILE A 3 -3.51 -8.52 10.81
CA ILE A 3 -3.36 -9.78 10.10
C ILE A 3 -1.95 -10.33 10.37
N VAL A 4 -1.86 -11.59 10.81
CA VAL A 4 -0.58 -12.28 10.98
C VAL A 4 -0.55 -13.52 10.10
N LEU A 5 0.46 -13.58 9.24
CA LEU A 5 0.83 -14.78 8.49
C LEU A 5 1.88 -15.54 9.31
N SER A 6 1.60 -16.76 9.69
CA SER A 6 2.53 -17.60 10.45
C SER A 6 2.85 -18.89 9.69
N ASP A 7 4.14 -19.05 9.38
CA ASP A 7 4.70 -20.20 8.64
C ASP A 7 3.98 -20.48 7.30
N ILE A 8 3.53 -19.43 6.63
CA ILE A 8 2.83 -19.53 5.34
C ILE A 8 3.78 -20.07 4.28
N SER A 9 3.38 -21.15 3.62
CA SER A 9 4.01 -21.61 2.39
C SER A 9 3.06 -21.42 1.22
N VAL A 10 3.53 -20.79 0.15
CA VAL A 10 2.74 -20.51 -1.07
C VAL A 10 3.69 -20.28 -2.25
N GLY A 11 3.51 -21.01 -3.32
CA GLY A 11 4.43 -20.95 -4.45
C GLY A 11 5.89 -21.20 -4.01
N ASN A 12 6.76 -20.22 -4.28
CA ASN A 12 8.17 -20.31 -3.89
C ASN A 12 8.46 -19.83 -2.45
N PHE A 13 7.48 -19.24 -1.76
CA PHE A 13 7.64 -18.88 -0.37
C PHE A 13 7.54 -20.07 0.55
N LYS A 14 8.50 -20.22 1.46
CA LYS A 14 8.50 -21.26 2.50
C LYS A 14 8.58 -20.60 3.87
N LYS A 15 7.61 -20.90 4.74
CA LYS A 15 7.54 -20.39 6.13
C LYS A 15 7.60 -18.85 6.22
N LEU A 16 6.80 -18.18 5.39
CA LEU A 16 6.66 -16.73 5.44
C LEU A 16 5.99 -16.33 6.77
N ASN A 17 6.63 -15.46 7.53
CA ASN A 17 6.11 -14.87 8.76
C ASN A 17 6.01 -13.36 8.60
N MET A 18 4.81 -12.79 8.73
CA MET A 18 4.55 -11.37 8.50
C MET A 18 3.41 -10.90 9.39
N CYS A 19 3.53 -9.68 9.92
CA CYS A 19 2.48 -9.00 10.66
C CYS A 19 2.07 -7.71 9.95
N ILE A 20 0.79 -7.59 9.65
CA ILE A 20 0.16 -6.35 9.15
C ILE A 20 -0.55 -5.70 10.33
N PHE A 21 0.02 -4.61 10.81
CA PHE A 21 -0.42 -3.93 12.03
C PHE A 21 -1.72 -3.16 11.82
N ASP A 22 -2.62 -3.23 12.79
CA ASP A 22 -3.90 -2.51 12.75
C ASP A 22 -3.70 -0.99 12.61
N ALA A 23 -4.55 -0.35 11.81
CA ALA A 23 -4.56 1.09 11.56
C ALA A 23 -3.18 1.68 11.17
N LYS A 24 -2.32 0.87 10.53
CA LYS A 24 -1.00 1.25 10.00
C LYS A 24 -0.93 1.05 8.49
N VAL A 25 0.05 1.71 7.89
CA VAL A 25 0.42 1.48 6.50
C VAL A 25 1.66 0.59 6.48
N THR A 26 1.50 -0.64 6.02
CA THR A 26 2.60 -1.58 5.81
C THR A 26 2.95 -1.63 4.32
N ALA A 27 4.20 -1.37 4.00
CA ALA A 27 4.71 -1.52 2.63
C ALA A 27 5.44 -2.85 2.46
N ILE A 28 5.27 -3.46 1.31
CA ILE A 28 6.01 -4.65 0.87
C ILE A 28 6.75 -4.24 -0.39
N ILE A 29 8.07 -4.11 -0.30
CA ILE A 29 8.93 -3.72 -1.41
C ILE A 29 9.84 -4.88 -1.81
N GLY A 30 10.33 -4.86 -3.04
CA GLY A 30 11.22 -5.91 -3.55
C GLY A 30 11.34 -5.83 -5.07
N ASP A 31 12.31 -6.52 -5.62
CA ASP A 31 12.53 -6.56 -7.07
C ASP A 31 11.30 -7.05 -7.85
N ASN A 32 11.25 -6.77 -9.14
CA ASN A 32 10.23 -7.33 -10.01
C ASN A 32 10.27 -8.86 -9.92
N ALA A 33 9.10 -9.50 -9.95
CA ALA A 33 8.94 -10.94 -9.79
C ALA A 33 9.44 -11.52 -8.44
N SER A 34 9.69 -10.69 -7.41
CA SER A 34 10.08 -11.16 -6.06
C SER A 34 8.95 -11.86 -5.29
N GLY A 35 7.72 -11.84 -5.84
CA GLY A 35 6.55 -12.48 -5.24
C GLY A 35 5.63 -11.55 -4.43
N LYS A 36 5.80 -10.21 -4.52
CA LYS A 36 4.94 -9.25 -3.82
C LYS A 36 3.45 -9.49 -4.06
N SER A 37 3.04 -9.61 -5.33
CA SER A 37 1.63 -9.83 -5.70
C SER A 37 1.09 -11.15 -5.13
N ILE A 38 1.92 -12.21 -5.02
CA ILE A 38 1.54 -13.47 -4.37
C ILE A 38 1.18 -13.21 -2.90
N ILE A 39 1.97 -12.37 -2.21
CA ILE A 39 1.66 -11.99 -0.81
C ILE A 39 0.36 -11.18 -0.76
N GLY A 40 0.14 -10.25 -1.70
CA GLY A 40 -1.11 -9.48 -1.82
C GLY A 40 -2.33 -10.38 -2.03
N GLU A 41 -2.22 -11.36 -2.93
CA GLU A 41 -3.27 -12.36 -3.17
C GLU A 41 -3.57 -13.23 -1.93
N VAL A 42 -2.53 -13.61 -1.17
CA VAL A 42 -2.70 -14.35 0.09
C VAL A 42 -3.39 -13.47 1.13
N LEU A 43 -2.92 -12.24 1.33
CA LEU A 43 -3.51 -11.30 2.29
C LEU A 43 -4.99 -11.02 1.97
N SER A 44 -5.32 -10.90 0.68
CA SER A 44 -6.70 -10.67 0.23
C SER A 44 -7.55 -11.93 0.08
N THR A 45 -7.01 -13.09 0.49
CA THR A 45 -7.67 -14.41 0.40
C THR A 45 -8.03 -14.86 -1.03
N LEU A 46 -7.40 -14.25 -2.05
CA LEU A 46 -7.56 -14.66 -3.45
C LEU A 46 -6.73 -15.91 -3.77
N ARG A 47 -5.62 -16.09 -3.06
CA ARG A 47 -4.77 -17.28 -3.17
C ARG A 47 -4.74 -18.02 -1.83
N LYS A 48 -5.13 -19.29 -1.85
CA LYS A 48 -5.01 -20.16 -0.68
C LYS A 48 -3.55 -20.61 -0.53
N PRO A 49 -2.93 -20.42 0.65
CA PRO A 49 -1.62 -20.99 0.92
C PRO A 49 -1.64 -22.52 0.99
N ASP A 50 -0.49 -23.14 0.71
CA ASP A 50 -0.31 -24.60 0.80
C ASP A 50 -0.26 -25.07 2.26
N SER A 51 0.27 -24.22 3.15
CA SER A 51 0.34 -24.50 4.60
C SER A 51 0.57 -23.22 5.40
N GLY A 52 0.43 -23.34 6.73
CA GLY A 52 0.62 -22.26 7.69
C GLY A 52 -0.67 -21.85 8.38
N LYS A 53 -0.63 -20.72 9.07
CA LYS A 53 -1.78 -20.15 9.80
C LYS A 53 -1.99 -18.71 9.39
N PHE A 54 -3.23 -18.35 9.16
CA PHE A 54 -3.69 -16.99 8.93
C PHE A 54 -4.42 -16.53 10.19
N ILE A 55 -3.94 -15.49 10.85
CA ILE A 55 -4.49 -15.02 12.12
C ILE A 55 -5.04 -13.62 11.91
N ILE A 56 -6.30 -13.40 12.27
CA ILE A 56 -6.98 -12.10 12.15
C ILE A 56 -7.53 -11.72 13.52
N ASP A 57 -7.11 -10.55 14.03
CA ASP A 57 -7.55 -10.04 15.33
C ASP A 57 -7.52 -11.14 16.41
N LYS A 58 -6.41 -11.89 16.50
CA LYS A 58 -6.17 -13.06 17.40
C LYS A 58 -6.94 -14.33 17.07
N ASN A 59 -7.85 -14.34 16.10
CA ASN A 59 -8.54 -15.56 15.67
C ASN A 59 -7.67 -16.32 14.67
N VAL A 60 -7.32 -17.54 15.00
CA VAL A 60 -6.50 -18.42 14.15
C VAL A 60 -7.40 -19.10 13.12
N LEU A 61 -7.14 -18.86 11.86
CA LEU A 61 -7.75 -19.56 10.74
C LEU A 61 -6.78 -20.67 10.30
N ASP A 62 -7.12 -21.90 10.65
CA ASP A 62 -6.34 -23.05 10.22
C ASP A 62 -6.66 -23.34 8.74
N LEU A 63 -5.69 -23.07 7.89
CA LEU A 63 -5.82 -23.21 6.44
C LEU A 63 -6.00 -24.67 5.98
N LYS A 64 -5.75 -25.65 6.86
CA LYS A 64 -5.99 -27.07 6.59
C LYS A 64 -7.48 -27.44 6.71
N ARG A 65 -8.26 -26.64 7.45
CA ARG A 65 -9.68 -26.88 7.62
C ARG A 65 -10.45 -26.42 6.38
N GLN A 66 -11.39 -27.25 5.93
CA GLN A 66 -12.25 -26.93 4.78
C GLN A 66 -13.36 -25.92 5.11
N ASP A 67 -13.59 -25.65 6.40
CA ASP A 67 -14.67 -24.83 6.94
C ASP A 67 -14.30 -23.35 7.15
N VAL A 68 -13.08 -22.93 6.76
CA VAL A 68 -12.70 -21.51 6.81
C VAL A 68 -13.54 -20.74 5.80
N ASP A 69 -14.41 -19.87 6.30
CA ASP A 69 -15.22 -18.99 5.46
C ASP A 69 -14.38 -17.83 4.89
N TYR A 70 -13.62 -18.17 3.83
CA TYR A 70 -12.85 -17.18 3.07
C TYR A 70 -13.73 -16.09 2.47
N ASN A 71 -15.01 -16.38 2.20
CA ASN A 71 -15.92 -15.40 1.62
C ASN A 71 -16.19 -14.29 2.63
N ARG A 72 -16.35 -14.61 3.91
CA ARG A 72 -16.52 -13.60 4.96
C ARG A 72 -15.33 -12.66 5.06
N LEU A 73 -14.11 -13.16 4.90
CA LEU A 73 -12.90 -12.34 4.95
C LEU A 73 -12.81 -11.34 3.79
N ARG A 74 -13.32 -11.72 2.61
CA ARG A 74 -13.37 -10.84 1.44
C ARG A 74 -14.22 -9.59 1.64
N PHE A 75 -15.15 -9.60 2.59
CA PHE A 75 -15.91 -8.41 2.95
C PHE A 75 -15.06 -7.38 3.71
N ASP A 76 -14.08 -7.86 4.47
CA ASP A 76 -13.23 -7.02 5.30
C ASP A 76 -11.93 -6.60 4.59
N ILE A 77 -11.53 -7.27 3.53
CA ILE A 77 -10.25 -7.03 2.84
C ILE A 77 -10.52 -6.67 1.37
N GLY A 78 -10.26 -5.41 1.02
CA GLY A 78 -10.31 -4.93 -0.36
C GLY A 78 -8.95 -5.05 -1.03
N TYR A 79 -8.92 -5.47 -2.30
CA TYR A 79 -7.70 -5.58 -3.10
C TYR A 79 -7.84 -4.84 -4.42
N VAL A 80 -6.92 -3.92 -4.67
CA VAL A 80 -6.79 -3.23 -5.95
C VAL A 80 -5.53 -3.76 -6.62
N ILE A 81 -5.71 -4.54 -7.68
CA ILE A 81 -4.61 -5.18 -8.42
C ILE A 81 -3.96 -4.20 -9.40
N GLN A 82 -2.71 -4.44 -9.76
CA GLN A 82 -1.94 -3.62 -10.70
C GLN A 82 -2.63 -3.53 -12.08
N ASN A 83 -2.98 -4.67 -12.67
CA ASN A 83 -3.72 -4.70 -13.93
C ASN A 83 -5.22 -4.62 -13.68
N THR A 84 -5.74 -3.39 -13.58
CA THR A 84 -7.15 -3.15 -13.29
C THR A 84 -8.10 -3.58 -14.41
N ASP A 85 -7.62 -3.80 -15.65
CA ASP A 85 -8.48 -4.18 -16.79
C ASP A 85 -9.19 -5.51 -16.55
N ILE A 86 -8.55 -6.44 -15.87
CA ILE A 86 -9.14 -7.75 -15.57
C ILE A 86 -10.21 -7.70 -14.48
N THR A 87 -10.39 -6.56 -13.80
CA THR A 87 -11.42 -6.39 -12.78
C THR A 87 -12.74 -5.87 -13.32
N PHE A 88 -12.74 -5.35 -14.55
CA PHE A 88 -13.91 -4.71 -15.14
C PHE A 88 -14.68 -5.69 -16.03
N PHE A 89 -15.93 -5.98 -15.66
CA PHE A 89 -16.81 -6.89 -16.39
C PHE A 89 -17.96 -6.18 -17.10
N GLU A 90 -18.27 -4.96 -16.69
CA GLU A 90 -19.40 -4.19 -17.18
C GLU A 90 -19.00 -3.09 -18.15
N ARG A 91 -19.97 -2.48 -18.83
CA ARG A 91 -19.71 -1.47 -19.86
C ARG A 91 -19.45 -0.09 -19.29
N THR A 92 -20.20 0.29 -18.22
CA THR A 92 -20.14 1.60 -17.58
C THR A 92 -19.66 1.50 -16.15
N VAL A 93 -19.20 2.63 -15.62
CA VAL A 93 -18.75 2.75 -14.22
C VAL A 93 -19.93 2.44 -13.27
N GLU A 94 -21.15 2.94 -13.58
CA GLU A 94 -22.34 2.68 -12.75
C GLU A 94 -22.69 1.20 -12.68
N GLU A 95 -22.73 0.54 -13.85
CA GLU A 95 -23.03 -0.89 -13.93
C GLU A 95 -22.01 -1.71 -13.12
N HIS A 96 -20.71 -1.44 -13.31
CA HIS A 96 -19.64 -2.14 -12.61
C HIS A 96 -19.72 -1.97 -11.09
N MET A 97 -19.82 -0.73 -10.60
CA MET A 97 -19.91 -0.46 -9.16
C MET A 97 -21.22 -1.01 -8.56
N THR A 98 -22.32 -0.97 -9.30
CA THR A 98 -23.60 -1.55 -8.88
C THR A 98 -23.52 -3.06 -8.77
N TYR A 99 -22.87 -3.72 -9.75
CA TYR A 99 -22.61 -5.16 -9.71
C TYR A 99 -21.79 -5.53 -8.47
N GLN A 100 -20.69 -4.82 -8.23
CA GLN A 100 -19.84 -5.06 -7.06
C GLN A 100 -20.63 -4.91 -5.74
N LEU A 101 -21.41 -3.87 -5.57
CA LEU A 101 -22.27 -3.69 -4.40
C LEU A 101 -23.25 -4.86 -4.22
N SER A 102 -23.80 -5.41 -5.31
CA SER A 102 -24.71 -6.54 -5.24
C SER A 102 -24.02 -7.84 -4.80
N VAL A 103 -22.80 -8.10 -5.28
CA VAL A 103 -21.98 -9.26 -4.87
C VAL A 103 -21.72 -9.25 -3.37
N TYR A 104 -21.51 -8.06 -2.80
CA TYR A 104 -21.28 -7.90 -1.37
C TYR A 104 -22.55 -7.66 -0.55
N ASN A 105 -23.72 -7.93 -1.11
CA ASN A 105 -25.04 -7.76 -0.47
C ASN A 105 -25.30 -6.33 0.07
N TYR A 106 -24.63 -5.32 -0.50
CA TYR A 106 -24.92 -3.94 -0.18
C TYR A 106 -26.11 -3.44 -0.98
N LYS A 107 -26.94 -2.59 -0.34
CA LYS A 107 -28.02 -1.90 -1.05
C LYS A 107 -27.45 -1.07 -2.21
N LYS A 108 -27.98 -1.28 -3.40
CA LYS A 108 -27.67 -0.47 -4.59
C LYS A 108 -27.96 0.99 -4.29
N SER A 109 -26.94 1.84 -4.26
CA SER A 109 -27.07 3.24 -3.91
C SER A 109 -26.20 4.09 -4.81
N LYS A 110 -26.85 4.84 -5.70
CA LYS A 110 -26.18 5.80 -6.58
C LYS A 110 -25.39 6.85 -5.79
N LYS A 111 -25.92 7.27 -4.62
CA LYS A 111 -25.22 8.18 -3.71
C LYS A 111 -23.89 7.56 -3.24
N ARG A 112 -23.89 6.29 -2.82
CA ARG A 112 -22.67 5.58 -2.36
C ARG A 112 -21.62 5.48 -3.46
N ILE A 113 -22.04 5.22 -4.70
CA ILE A 113 -21.15 5.19 -5.87
C ILE A 113 -20.53 6.57 -6.09
N ILE A 114 -21.33 7.62 -6.14
CA ILE A 114 -20.86 9.00 -6.33
C ILE A 114 -19.90 9.43 -5.21
N ASP A 115 -20.22 9.13 -3.95
CA ASP A 115 -19.39 9.47 -2.81
C ASP A 115 -18.03 8.75 -2.90
N SER A 116 -18.02 7.48 -3.33
CA SER A 116 -16.76 6.72 -3.53
C SER A 116 -15.93 7.27 -4.69
N LEU A 117 -16.56 7.69 -5.79
CA LEU A 117 -15.86 8.34 -6.91
C LEU A 117 -15.22 9.66 -6.46
N LYS A 118 -15.93 10.47 -5.70
CA LYS A 118 -15.41 11.73 -5.14
C LYS A 118 -14.23 11.50 -4.20
N MET A 119 -14.25 10.44 -3.40
CA MET A 119 -13.12 10.11 -2.50
C MET A 119 -11.80 9.91 -3.25
N VAL A 120 -11.85 9.38 -4.47
CA VAL A 120 -10.65 9.16 -5.31
C VAL A 120 -10.38 10.34 -6.27
N GLY A 121 -11.12 11.45 -6.13
CA GLY A 121 -10.96 12.65 -6.96
C GLY A 121 -11.51 12.50 -8.38
N LEU A 122 -12.61 11.75 -8.53
CA LEU A 122 -13.42 11.69 -9.74
C LEU A 122 -14.76 12.42 -9.48
N ASP A 123 -15.21 13.20 -10.43
CA ASP A 123 -16.50 13.89 -10.32
C ASP A 123 -17.69 12.95 -10.63
N SER A 124 -18.90 13.41 -10.36
CA SER A 124 -20.13 12.60 -10.52
C SER A 124 -20.44 12.23 -11.96
N SER A 125 -19.88 12.91 -12.96
CA SER A 125 -20.11 12.59 -14.39
C SER A 125 -19.49 11.27 -14.79
N PHE A 126 -18.45 10.83 -14.05
CA PHE A 126 -17.80 9.54 -14.30
C PHE A 126 -18.73 8.34 -14.19
N ILE A 127 -19.82 8.45 -13.44
CA ILE A 127 -20.77 7.35 -13.26
C ILE A 127 -21.33 6.82 -14.60
N ASN A 128 -21.53 7.73 -15.57
CA ASN A 128 -22.08 7.39 -16.89
C ASN A 128 -21.01 7.04 -17.93
N ARG A 129 -19.72 7.16 -17.58
CA ARG A 129 -18.64 6.90 -18.55
C ARG A 129 -18.48 5.42 -18.83
N LYS A 130 -18.17 5.12 -20.10
CA LYS A 130 -17.81 3.76 -20.53
C LYS A 130 -16.39 3.44 -20.04
N ILE A 131 -16.21 2.29 -19.40
CA ILE A 131 -14.92 1.87 -18.84
C ILE A 131 -13.81 1.85 -19.92
N LYS A 132 -14.13 1.41 -21.13
CA LYS A 132 -13.19 1.38 -22.28
C LYS A 132 -12.66 2.76 -22.70
N THR A 133 -13.33 3.85 -22.31
CA THR A 133 -12.91 5.23 -22.63
C THR A 133 -12.06 5.86 -21.55
N LEU A 134 -11.83 5.17 -20.44
CA LEU A 134 -11.03 5.67 -19.32
C LEU A 134 -9.55 5.48 -19.62
N SER A 135 -8.73 6.44 -19.22
CA SER A 135 -7.26 6.28 -19.16
C SER A 135 -6.88 5.30 -18.06
N ASP A 136 -5.64 4.77 -18.07
CA ASP A 136 -5.15 3.84 -17.04
C ASP A 136 -5.27 4.43 -15.63
N SER A 137 -4.91 5.71 -15.47
CA SER A 137 -5.07 6.43 -14.20
C SER A 137 -6.52 6.55 -13.75
N GLU A 138 -7.46 6.80 -14.67
CA GLU A 138 -8.90 6.85 -14.37
C GLU A 138 -9.43 5.45 -14.04
N ARG A 139 -9.01 4.41 -14.77
CA ARG A 139 -9.34 3.00 -14.47
C ARG A 139 -8.88 2.61 -13.06
N PHE A 140 -7.63 2.92 -12.71
CA PHE A 140 -7.13 2.70 -11.35
C PHE A 140 -8.01 3.39 -10.30
N LYS A 141 -8.35 4.67 -10.52
CA LYS A 141 -9.23 5.39 -9.59
C LYS A 141 -10.62 4.78 -9.48
N VAL A 142 -11.21 4.34 -10.59
CA VAL A 142 -12.51 3.66 -10.57
C VAL A 142 -12.42 2.32 -9.83
N ALA A 143 -11.38 1.51 -10.05
CA ALA A 143 -11.15 0.27 -9.32
C ALA A 143 -10.99 0.53 -7.81
N LEU A 144 -10.23 1.57 -7.44
CA LEU A 144 -10.08 1.98 -6.05
C LEU A 144 -11.42 2.47 -5.45
N ALA A 145 -12.19 3.30 -6.17
CA ALA A 145 -13.53 3.73 -5.73
C ALA A 145 -14.48 2.56 -5.54
N THR A 146 -14.45 1.59 -6.46
CA THR A 146 -15.23 0.36 -6.37
C THR A 146 -14.90 -0.41 -5.11
N THR A 147 -13.62 -0.62 -4.83
CA THR A 147 -13.15 -1.28 -3.61
C THR A 147 -13.53 -0.49 -2.35
N LEU A 148 -13.39 0.83 -2.37
CA LEU A 148 -13.78 1.68 -1.23
C LEU A 148 -15.29 1.71 -1.00
N SER A 149 -16.10 1.50 -2.02
CA SER A 149 -17.57 1.48 -1.90
C SER A 149 -18.08 0.38 -0.99
N ILE A 150 -17.36 -0.72 -0.83
CA ILE A 150 -17.70 -1.79 0.12
C ILE A 150 -17.15 -1.54 1.53
N ASN A 151 -16.38 -0.46 1.73
CA ASN A 151 -15.85 -0.01 3.02
C ASN A 151 -15.00 -1.07 3.75
N PRO A 152 -13.99 -1.70 3.11
CA PRO A 152 -13.19 -2.74 3.73
C PRO A 152 -12.41 -2.21 4.94
N LYS A 153 -12.09 -3.09 5.91
CA LYS A 153 -11.23 -2.77 7.07
C LYS A 153 -9.75 -2.69 6.68
N VAL A 154 -9.35 -3.58 5.78
CA VAL A 154 -7.99 -3.65 5.22
C VAL A 154 -8.05 -3.35 3.72
N LEU A 155 -7.14 -2.50 3.25
CA LEU A 155 -6.98 -2.19 1.84
C LEU A 155 -5.59 -2.63 1.38
N VAL A 156 -5.55 -3.52 0.40
CA VAL A 156 -4.31 -3.95 -0.27
C VAL A 156 -4.23 -3.29 -1.64
N LEU A 157 -3.14 -2.59 -1.91
CA LEU A 157 -2.89 -1.86 -3.16
C LEU A 157 -1.64 -2.45 -3.84
N ASP A 158 -1.79 -2.97 -5.04
CA ASP A 158 -0.67 -3.54 -5.81
C ASP A 158 -0.20 -2.55 -6.88
N ASP A 159 1.04 -2.07 -6.72
CA ASP A 159 1.69 -1.03 -7.53
C ASP A 159 0.78 0.18 -7.84
N PRO A 160 0.21 0.84 -6.81
CA PRO A 160 -0.81 1.87 -7.01
C PRO A 160 -0.28 3.15 -7.69
N THR A 161 1.03 3.30 -7.82
CA THR A 161 1.66 4.50 -8.42
C THR A 161 2.06 4.32 -9.87
N CYS A 162 1.97 3.10 -10.44
CA CYS A 162 2.51 2.78 -11.76
C CYS A 162 1.88 3.59 -12.92
N PHE A 163 0.63 4.07 -12.76
CA PHE A 163 -0.09 4.86 -13.76
C PHE A 163 -0.31 6.32 -13.33
N LEU A 164 0.41 6.79 -12.29
CA LEU A 164 0.20 8.11 -11.70
C LEU A 164 1.42 9.02 -11.92
N ASP A 165 1.15 10.24 -12.38
CA ASP A 165 2.10 11.34 -12.30
C ASP A 165 2.25 11.84 -10.85
N GLU A 166 3.23 12.70 -10.58
CA GLU A 166 3.53 13.19 -9.22
C GLU A 166 2.33 13.90 -8.57
N SER A 167 1.56 14.68 -9.33
CA SER A 167 0.36 15.34 -8.79
C SER A 167 -0.70 14.34 -8.34
N LYS A 168 -0.87 13.26 -9.11
CA LYS A 168 -1.82 12.19 -8.76
C LYS A 168 -1.30 11.31 -7.62
N LYS A 169 0.02 11.10 -7.53
CA LYS A 169 0.65 10.44 -6.36
C LYS A 169 0.40 11.24 -5.08
N ASP A 170 0.47 12.58 -5.13
CA ASP A 170 0.14 13.44 -3.99
C ASP A 170 -1.33 13.29 -3.54
N ASN A 171 -2.25 13.17 -4.49
CA ASN A 171 -3.65 12.92 -4.17
C ASN A 171 -3.86 11.54 -3.53
N LEU A 172 -3.18 10.52 -4.04
CA LEU A 172 -3.19 9.17 -3.44
C LEU A 172 -2.59 9.18 -2.02
N TYR A 173 -1.48 9.89 -1.80
CA TYR A 173 -0.90 10.10 -0.48
C TYR A 173 -1.91 10.69 0.51
N LYS A 174 -2.59 11.79 0.10
CA LYS A 174 -3.61 12.44 0.94
C LYS A 174 -4.76 11.50 1.27
N LEU A 175 -5.20 10.70 0.29
CA LEU A 175 -6.26 9.71 0.48
C LEU A 175 -5.83 8.62 1.47
N ILE A 176 -4.64 8.03 1.31
CA ILE A 176 -4.09 7.01 2.22
C ILE A 176 -4.01 7.56 3.65
N LYS A 177 -3.48 8.78 3.81
CA LYS A 177 -3.39 9.46 5.10
C LYS A 177 -4.76 9.67 5.73
N LEU A 178 -5.73 10.13 4.95
CA LEU A 178 -7.12 10.30 5.38
C LEU A 178 -7.73 8.97 5.85
N MET A 179 -7.57 7.92 5.06
CA MET A 179 -8.10 6.60 5.36
C MET A 179 -7.51 6.01 6.64
N ARG A 180 -6.18 6.17 6.83
CA ARG A 180 -5.50 5.75 8.04
C ARG A 180 -5.94 6.54 9.26
N LEU A 181 -5.83 7.88 9.21
CA LEU A 181 -5.98 8.74 10.40
C LEU A 181 -7.43 8.98 10.79
N LYS A 182 -8.35 9.12 9.81
CA LYS A 182 -9.75 9.42 10.08
C LYS A 182 -10.62 8.17 10.15
N TYR A 183 -10.32 7.18 9.30
CA TYR A 183 -11.15 5.98 9.18
C TYR A 183 -10.52 4.73 9.80
N ASN A 184 -9.36 4.85 10.46
CA ASN A 184 -8.63 3.75 11.11
C ASN A 184 -8.45 2.52 10.21
N LYS A 185 -8.22 2.74 8.90
CA LYS A 185 -8.00 1.64 7.95
C LYS A 185 -6.59 1.08 8.08
N THR A 186 -6.48 -0.22 8.00
CA THR A 186 -5.21 -0.91 7.79
C THR A 186 -4.92 -0.93 6.30
N ILE A 187 -3.71 -0.55 5.89
CA ILE A 187 -3.37 -0.41 4.47
C ILE A 187 -2.09 -1.19 4.20
N VAL A 188 -2.10 -2.00 3.15
CA VAL A 188 -0.92 -2.69 2.62
C VAL A 188 -0.63 -2.16 1.22
N ILE A 189 0.62 -1.79 0.97
CA ILE A 189 1.05 -1.29 -0.34
C ILE A 189 2.19 -2.17 -0.84
N LEU A 190 2.00 -2.79 -1.98
CA LEU A 190 3.03 -3.54 -2.70
C LEU A 190 3.58 -2.60 -3.76
N SER A 191 4.86 -2.23 -3.71
CA SER A 191 5.41 -1.30 -4.70
C SER A 191 6.93 -1.29 -4.71
N ASN A 192 7.51 -0.83 -5.83
CA ASN A 192 8.93 -0.52 -5.98
C ASN A 192 9.21 0.98 -5.93
N ASP A 193 8.19 1.83 -5.84
CA ASP A 193 8.31 3.28 -5.73
C ASP A 193 8.66 3.66 -4.28
N THR A 194 9.94 3.60 -3.95
CA THR A 194 10.44 3.82 -2.58
C THR A 194 10.30 5.25 -2.11
N ASP A 195 10.26 6.24 -3.01
CA ASP A 195 10.01 7.63 -2.65
C ASP A 195 8.55 7.81 -2.18
N PHE A 196 7.60 7.20 -2.88
CA PHE A 196 6.21 7.16 -2.42
C PHE A 196 6.07 6.38 -1.10
N ILE A 197 6.72 5.21 -1.00
CA ILE A 197 6.69 4.38 0.21
C ILE A 197 7.26 5.12 1.43
N LEU A 198 8.37 5.84 1.29
CA LEU A 198 8.94 6.64 2.36
C LEU A 198 7.92 7.64 2.95
N ARG A 199 7.05 8.22 2.09
CA ARG A 199 6.04 9.21 2.50
C ARG A 199 4.85 8.58 3.21
N VAL A 200 4.42 7.37 2.80
CA VAL A 200 3.15 6.78 3.25
C VAL A 200 3.31 5.71 4.32
N ALA A 201 4.41 4.93 4.31
CA ALA A 201 4.55 3.74 5.13
C ALA A 201 4.93 4.05 6.58
N ASP A 202 4.42 3.23 7.49
CA ASP A 202 4.86 3.13 8.88
C ASP A 202 5.88 2.00 9.04
N TYR A 203 5.67 0.89 8.34
CA TYR A 203 6.44 -0.33 8.43
C TYR A 203 6.72 -0.90 7.04
N ILE A 204 7.88 -1.47 6.84
CA ILE A 204 8.32 -2.00 5.55
C ILE A 204 8.81 -3.43 5.71
N TYR A 205 8.39 -4.29 4.79
CA TYR A 205 8.98 -5.59 4.49
C TYR A 205 9.70 -5.53 3.16
N VAL A 206 10.94 -6.00 3.11
CA VAL A 206 11.71 -6.16 1.88
C VAL A 206 11.73 -7.62 1.48
N ILE A 207 11.21 -7.90 0.30
CA ILE A 207 11.19 -9.25 -0.28
C ILE A 207 12.32 -9.37 -1.30
N ASN A 208 13.15 -10.38 -1.12
CA ASN A 208 14.18 -10.75 -2.08
C ASN A 208 14.25 -12.27 -2.19
N ASN A 209 14.27 -12.80 -3.42
CA ASN A 209 14.31 -14.24 -3.69
C ASN A 209 13.29 -15.05 -2.87
N ASN A 210 12.03 -14.60 -2.87
CA ASN A 210 10.91 -15.22 -2.14
C ASN A 210 11.14 -15.37 -0.61
N LYS A 211 11.93 -14.48 -0.03
CA LYS A 211 12.18 -14.42 1.42
C LYS A 211 12.11 -12.98 1.90
N ILE A 212 11.79 -12.80 3.17
CA ILE A 212 11.94 -11.50 3.84
C ILE A 212 13.44 -11.28 4.09
N LEU A 213 14.03 -10.28 3.41
CA LEU A 213 15.42 -9.88 3.58
C LEU A 213 15.62 -9.07 4.86
N ILE A 214 14.72 -8.11 5.08
CA ILE A 214 14.70 -7.21 6.23
C ILE A 214 13.29 -6.65 6.40
N HIS A 215 12.90 -6.33 7.61
CA HIS A 215 11.67 -5.61 7.91
C HIS A 215 11.85 -4.71 9.12
N GLY A 216 10.99 -3.71 9.28
CA GLY A 216 11.04 -2.77 10.38
C GLY A 216 10.41 -1.43 10.08
N ASN A 217 10.72 -0.42 10.91
CA ASN A 217 10.37 0.96 10.64
C ASN A 217 10.96 1.42 9.30
N LYS A 218 10.25 2.30 8.60
CA LYS A 218 10.64 2.77 7.26
C LYS A 218 12.07 3.31 7.19
N TYR A 219 12.51 4.07 8.18
CA TYR A 219 13.86 4.64 8.19
C TYR A 219 14.93 3.58 8.42
N ASP A 220 14.73 2.66 9.37
CA ASP A 220 15.67 1.58 9.66
C ASP A 220 15.88 0.69 8.43
N VAL A 221 14.80 0.38 7.72
CA VAL A 221 14.85 -0.45 6.53
C VAL A 221 15.51 0.29 5.37
N LEU A 222 15.05 1.51 5.02
CA LEU A 222 15.54 2.23 3.84
C LEU A 222 16.97 2.77 4.00
N THR A 223 17.49 2.83 5.24
CA THR A 223 18.89 3.17 5.50
C THR A 223 19.81 1.96 5.63
N SER A 224 19.26 0.75 5.66
CA SER A 224 20.02 -0.48 5.89
C SER A 224 21.03 -0.78 4.77
N SER A 225 22.21 -1.22 5.17
CA SER A 225 23.23 -1.71 4.23
C SER A 225 22.82 -2.99 3.49
N LYS A 226 21.84 -3.74 4.01
CA LYS A 226 21.31 -4.96 3.34
C LYS A 226 20.68 -4.67 1.98
N LEU A 227 20.22 -3.42 1.74
CA LEU A 227 19.67 -3.02 0.44
C LEU A 227 20.73 -2.83 -0.65
N LYS A 228 22.02 -2.69 -0.30
CA LYS A 228 23.09 -2.48 -1.30
C LYS A 228 23.22 -3.60 -2.33
N ASN A 229 22.79 -4.81 -1.97
CA ASN A 229 22.87 -5.99 -2.84
C ASN A 229 21.50 -6.32 -3.49
N THR A 230 20.61 -5.36 -3.58
CA THR A 230 19.30 -5.47 -4.23
C THR A 230 19.16 -4.40 -5.29
N ASN A 231 18.21 -4.56 -6.23
CA ASN A 231 17.88 -3.53 -7.21
C ASN A 231 16.87 -2.50 -6.66
N ILE A 232 16.65 -2.47 -5.34
CA ILE A 232 15.74 -1.54 -4.71
C ILE A 232 16.39 -0.16 -4.64
N ASN A 233 15.78 0.83 -5.27
CA ASN A 233 16.23 2.21 -5.15
C ASN A 233 16.05 2.72 -3.72
N ILE A 234 17.08 3.38 -3.21
CA ILE A 234 16.98 4.14 -1.96
C ILE A 234 16.38 5.50 -2.32
N PRO A 235 15.37 6.03 -1.58
CA PRO A 235 14.81 7.34 -1.82
C PRO A 235 15.88 8.43 -1.90
N ASP A 236 15.69 9.38 -2.82
CA ASP A 236 16.72 10.41 -3.08
C ASP A 236 16.94 11.32 -1.87
N ILE A 237 15.90 11.59 -1.10
CA ILE A 237 16.02 12.35 0.16
C ILE A 237 16.92 11.60 1.17
N ILE A 238 16.83 10.29 1.27
CA ILE A 238 17.68 9.47 2.15
C ILE A 238 19.13 9.44 1.65
N LYS A 239 19.33 9.32 0.34
CA LYS A 239 20.69 9.41 -0.27
C LYS A 239 21.33 10.75 0.04
N PHE A 240 20.56 11.85 -0.14
CA PHE A 240 21.04 13.19 0.15
C PHE A 240 21.41 13.36 1.63
N GLN A 241 20.53 12.93 2.55
CA GLN A 241 20.80 13.00 3.99
C GLN A 241 22.09 12.26 4.38
N LYS A 242 22.30 11.05 3.87
CA LYS A 242 23.54 10.28 4.10
C LYS A 242 24.76 11.00 3.53
N MET A 243 24.63 11.58 2.34
CA MET A 243 25.73 12.32 1.71
C MET A 243 26.08 13.59 2.51
N PHE A 244 25.09 14.31 3.00
CA PHE A 244 25.26 15.46 3.87
C PHE A 244 25.95 15.08 5.19
N GLU A 245 25.49 14.03 5.86
CA GLU A 245 26.07 13.50 7.09
C GLU A 245 27.54 13.10 6.90
N ASN A 246 27.88 12.41 5.80
CA ASN A 246 29.25 12.01 5.50
C ASN A 246 30.18 13.21 5.28
N LYS A 247 29.71 14.26 4.60
CA LYS A 247 30.50 15.45 4.31
C LYS A 247 30.65 16.41 5.50
N THR A 248 29.59 16.60 6.26
CA THR A 248 29.56 17.61 7.33
C THR A 248 29.83 17.03 8.72
N LYS A 249 29.73 15.72 8.87
CA LYS A 249 29.75 14.99 10.15
C LYS A 249 28.59 15.38 11.09
N ILE A 250 27.56 16.04 10.54
CA ILE A 250 26.33 16.42 11.25
C ILE A 250 25.30 15.35 11.00
N LYS A 251 24.83 14.71 12.07
CA LYS A 251 23.77 13.72 12.00
C LYS A 251 22.40 14.42 12.04
N LEU A 252 21.64 14.29 10.94
CA LEU A 252 20.26 14.77 10.86
C LEU A 252 19.27 13.63 11.16
N GLU A 253 18.12 13.97 11.70
CA GLU A 253 17.00 13.03 11.72
C GLU A 253 16.53 12.73 10.29
N TYR A 254 16.20 11.48 10.00
CA TYR A 254 15.66 11.13 8.69
C TYR A 254 14.26 11.74 8.49
N ARG A 255 14.08 12.40 7.35
CA ARG A 255 12.83 13.07 6.95
C ARG A 255 12.26 12.43 5.70
N ASP A 256 10.94 12.44 5.59
CA ASP A 256 10.19 12.02 4.40
C ASP A 256 9.69 13.22 3.57
N ASN A 257 10.04 14.44 4.00
CA ASN A 257 9.65 15.70 3.38
C ASN A 257 10.88 16.61 3.22
N VAL A 258 11.08 17.10 2.00
CA VAL A 258 12.21 17.96 1.65
C VAL A 258 12.17 19.30 2.41
N ASN A 259 10.97 19.88 2.62
CA ASN A 259 10.84 21.15 3.33
C ASN A 259 11.29 21.05 4.79
N ASP A 260 11.00 19.92 5.46
CA ASP A 260 11.42 19.71 6.83
C ASP A 260 12.93 19.45 6.92
N LEU A 261 13.49 18.72 5.93
CA LEU A 261 14.93 18.55 5.81
C LEU A 261 15.66 19.89 5.61
N ILE A 262 15.13 20.77 4.76
CA ILE A 262 15.70 22.12 4.55
C ILE A 262 15.71 22.91 5.86
N LYS A 263 14.63 22.90 6.62
CA LYS A 263 14.58 23.57 7.95
C LYS A 263 15.64 23.05 8.90
N ASP A 264 15.80 21.71 8.97
CA ASP A 264 16.82 21.09 9.82
C ASP A 264 18.23 21.56 9.40
N ILE A 265 18.51 21.60 8.10
CA ILE A 265 19.81 22.07 7.58
C ILE A 265 20.04 23.54 7.94
N TYR A 266 19.07 24.42 7.71
CA TYR A 266 19.17 25.84 8.06
C TYR A 266 19.45 26.02 9.57
N TYR A 267 18.72 25.33 10.41
CA TYR A 267 18.94 25.37 11.86
C TYR A 267 20.39 25.01 12.24
N TYR A 268 20.97 23.97 11.62
CA TYR A 268 22.35 23.57 11.90
C TYR A 268 23.38 24.56 11.35
N VAL A 269 23.13 25.17 10.19
CA VAL A 269 24.03 26.17 9.60
C VAL A 269 24.04 27.44 10.45
N GLU A 270 22.89 27.95 10.87
CA GLU A 270 22.79 29.13 11.75
C GLU A 270 23.48 28.90 13.10
N LYS A 271 23.30 27.73 13.70
CA LYS A 271 23.93 27.39 14.97
C LYS A 271 25.46 27.32 14.87
N LYS A 272 26.02 26.96 13.69
CA LYS A 272 27.45 27.01 13.43
C LYS A 272 27.96 28.43 13.16
N SER A 273 27.20 29.26 12.45
CA SER A 273 27.59 30.64 12.15
C SER A 273 27.41 31.57 13.36
N GLY A 274 26.45 31.31 14.25
CA GLY A 274 26.27 32.06 15.50
C GLY A 274 27.26 31.71 16.64
N GLY A 275 28.02 30.64 16.51
CA GLY A 275 29.06 30.23 17.46
C GLY A 275 30.46 30.79 17.15
N MET A 276 30.59 31.67 16.14
CA MET A 276 31.81 32.39 15.82
C MET A 276 31.71 33.90 16.17
N LYS A 277 31.08 34.22 17.29
CA LYS A 277 31.17 35.58 17.90
C LYS A 277 31.73 35.47 19.30
#